data_807773e5ac4d4953a2d5345926fc2dc4
#
_entry.id   807773e5ac4d4953a2d5345926fc2dc4
#
_cell.length_a   1.000
_cell.length_b   1.000
_cell.length_c   1.000
_cell.angle_alpha   90.00
_cell.angle_beta   90.00
_cell.angle_gamma   90.00
#
_symmetry.space_group_name_H-M   'P 1'
#
loop_
_entity.id
_entity.type
_entity.pdbx_description
1 polymer ?
#
loop_
_entity_poly.entity_id
_entity_poly.type
_entity_poly.pdbx_seq_one_letter_code
_entity_poly.pdbx_strand_id
1 'polypeptide(L)'
;LRLKRELGEERVWINAYANDMPCYIASRRIIDEGGYESLGSMKGYEKPSELKHDVEEKIINSIYGLLPDSLNKGEINLGAGSDGTISLSALVGTGIGPNIAYMPEWQAYGWFTSEDRVEWKFTVEKAGKYAVELEWSVSDKEAGNRFIFDVNGKEVKGVVGKSGSWETFIVKMIGELTLEDGSQKAVFKTGSNSGIKEALLDLRRISLIPIVD
;
A
#
# COMPACT_ATOMS: atom_id res chain seq x y z
N LEU A 1 -10.54 -9.64 -5.06
CA LEU A 1 -9.08 -9.74 -5.21
C LEU A 1 -8.32 -8.67 -4.41
N ARG A 2 -8.73 -7.37 -4.47
CA ARG A 2 -8.06 -6.27 -3.80
C ARG A 2 -7.93 -6.49 -2.28
N LEU A 3 -9.02 -6.72 -1.56
CA LEU A 3 -9.00 -6.93 -0.10
C LEU A 3 -8.16 -8.14 0.31
N LYS A 4 -8.19 -9.24 -0.45
CA LYS A 4 -7.34 -10.40 -0.19
C LYS A 4 -5.85 -10.04 -0.30
N ARG A 5 -5.49 -9.30 -1.33
CA ARG A 5 -4.10 -8.85 -1.54
C ARG A 5 -3.66 -7.87 -0.45
N GLU A 6 -4.54 -6.97 -0.01
CA GLU A 6 -4.22 -5.91 0.95
C GLU A 6 -4.26 -6.39 2.41
N LEU A 7 -5.10 -7.36 2.74
CA LEU A 7 -5.29 -7.90 4.09
C LEU A 7 -4.66 -9.29 4.31
N GLY A 8 -4.11 -9.91 3.24
CA GLY A 8 -3.58 -11.27 3.26
C GLY A 8 -4.64 -12.30 2.82
N GLU A 9 -4.30 -13.09 1.79
CA GLU A 9 -5.24 -14.06 1.20
C GLU A 9 -5.72 -15.11 2.19
N GLU A 10 -4.84 -15.56 3.08
CA GLU A 10 -5.11 -16.58 4.10
C GLU A 10 -5.95 -16.05 5.27
N ARG A 11 -6.12 -14.73 5.38
CA ARG A 11 -6.74 -14.08 6.52
C ARG A 11 -8.14 -13.56 6.24
N VAL A 12 -8.53 -13.46 4.96
CA VAL A 12 -9.77 -12.83 4.53
C VAL A 12 -10.61 -13.78 3.69
N TRP A 13 -11.77 -14.12 4.22
CA TRP A 13 -12.83 -14.78 3.46
C TRP A 13 -13.83 -13.74 2.98
N ILE A 14 -13.96 -13.57 1.67
CA ILE A 14 -14.87 -12.61 1.07
C ILE A 14 -16.09 -13.37 0.53
N ASN A 15 -17.26 -13.07 1.09
CA ASN A 15 -18.54 -13.55 0.57
C ASN A 15 -19.17 -12.48 -0.33
N ALA A 16 -19.51 -12.87 -1.55
CA ALA A 16 -20.43 -12.13 -2.38
C ALA A 16 -21.85 -12.70 -2.22
N TYR A 17 -22.84 -11.94 -2.59
CA TYR A 17 -24.28 -12.35 -2.53
C TYR A 17 -24.76 -12.70 -1.11
N ALA A 18 -24.19 -12.06 -0.11
CA ALA A 18 -24.58 -12.26 1.29
C ALA A 18 -25.64 -11.23 1.70
N ASN A 19 -26.69 -11.70 2.38
CA ASN A 19 -27.84 -10.96 2.91
C ASN A 19 -28.72 -10.33 1.83
N ASP A 20 -28.27 -9.27 1.17
CA ASP A 20 -29.00 -8.55 0.13
C ASP A 20 -28.09 -8.23 -1.08
N MET A 21 -28.70 -8.06 -2.23
CA MET A 21 -28.00 -7.76 -3.46
C MET A 21 -28.68 -6.58 -4.15
N PRO A 22 -28.37 -5.34 -3.74
CA PRO A 22 -29.08 -4.14 -4.19
C PRO A 22 -28.87 -3.80 -5.67
N CYS A 23 -27.73 -4.19 -6.24
CA CYS A 23 -27.36 -4.05 -7.65
C CYS A 23 -25.97 -4.66 -7.91
N TYR A 24 -25.51 -4.66 -9.18
CA TYR A 24 -24.09 -4.85 -9.48
C TYR A 24 -23.28 -3.66 -8.97
N ILE A 25 -22.19 -3.95 -8.27
CA ILE A 25 -21.25 -2.92 -7.81
C ILE A 25 -20.01 -3.04 -8.69
N ALA A 26 -19.98 -2.26 -9.75
CA ALA A 26 -18.89 -2.24 -10.71
C ALA A 26 -17.65 -1.58 -10.09
N SER A 27 -16.47 -2.11 -10.42
CA SER A 27 -15.20 -1.45 -10.08
C SER A 27 -15.06 -0.14 -10.84
N ARG A 28 -14.18 0.76 -10.36
CA ARG A 28 -13.91 2.03 -11.04
C ARG A 28 -13.58 1.82 -12.51
N ARG A 29 -12.72 0.85 -12.84
CA ARG A 29 -12.36 0.53 -14.22
C ARG A 29 -13.58 0.20 -15.09
N ILE A 30 -14.49 -0.62 -14.58
CA ILE A 30 -15.71 -1.02 -15.30
C ILE A 30 -16.65 0.18 -15.49
N ILE A 31 -16.73 1.07 -14.50
CA ILE A 31 -17.52 2.32 -14.63
C ILE A 31 -16.91 3.21 -15.73
N ASP A 32 -15.58 3.36 -15.75
CA ASP A 32 -14.89 4.17 -16.78
C ASP A 32 -15.02 3.56 -18.20
N GLU A 33 -15.02 2.22 -18.31
CA GLU A 33 -15.21 1.51 -19.58
C GLU A 33 -16.68 1.50 -20.05
N GLY A 34 -17.63 1.65 -19.11
CA GLY A 34 -19.07 1.58 -19.38
C GLY A 34 -19.58 0.17 -19.65
N GLY A 35 -20.76 0.07 -20.26
CA GLY A 35 -21.34 -1.20 -20.68
C GLY A 35 -22.40 -1.74 -19.72
N TYR A 36 -22.65 -3.05 -19.79
CA TYR A 36 -23.75 -3.68 -19.08
C TYR A 36 -23.59 -3.61 -17.56
N GLU A 37 -22.44 -3.96 -17.03
CA GLU A 37 -22.19 -4.01 -15.58
C GLU A 37 -22.16 -2.62 -14.93
N SER A 38 -21.84 -1.58 -15.70
CA SER A 38 -21.87 -0.19 -15.25
C SER A 38 -23.27 0.40 -15.26
N LEU A 39 -23.82 0.62 -16.45
CA LEU A 39 -25.08 1.32 -16.65
C LEU A 39 -26.24 0.37 -17.00
N GLY A 40 -25.99 -0.64 -17.83
CA GLY A 40 -27.06 -1.49 -18.38
C GLY A 40 -27.81 -2.28 -17.30
N SER A 41 -27.10 -2.82 -16.33
CA SER A 41 -27.68 -3.60 -15.22
C SER A 41 -28.53 -2.76 -14.27
N MET A 42 -28.23 -1.46 -14.13
CA MET A 42 -28.96 -0.56 -13.22
C MET A 42 -30.45 -0.50 -13.51
N LYS A 43 -30.84 -0.59 -14.78
CA LYS A 43 -32.24 -0.68 -15.18
C LYS A 43 -32.95 -1.89 -14.59
N GLY A 44 -32.30 -3.05 -14.62
CA GLY A 44 -32.82 -4.30 -14.05
C GLY A 44 -32.99 -4.25 -12.54
N TYR A 45 -32.18 -3.43 -11.86
CA TYR A 45 -32.25 -3.21 -10.42
C TYR A 45 -33.06 -1.96 -10.03
N GLU A 46 -33.77 -1.35 -10.99
CA GLU A 46 -34.60 -0.14 -10.76
C GLU A 46 -33.81 1.03 -10.14
N LYS A 47 -32.54 1.15 -10.51
CA LYS A 47 -31.68 2.26 -10.07
C LYS A 47 -31.75 3.43 -11.06
N PRO A 48 -31.75 4.68 -10.55
CA PRO A 48 -31.94 5.86 -11.41
C PRO A 48 -30.73 6.17 -12.32
N SER A 49 -29.54 5.69 -11.96
CA SER A 49 -28.31 5.95 -12.69
C SER A 49 -27.23 4.91 -12.35
N GLU A 50 -26.12 4.97 -13.06
CA GLU A 50 -24.89 4.25 -12.68
C GLU A 50 -24.34 4.72 -11.33
N LEU A 51 -23.48 3.90 -10.74
CA LEU A 51 -22.76 4.23 -9.52
C LEU A 51 -21.68 5.28 -9.82
N LYS A 52 -21.35 6.09 -8.83
CA LYS A 52 -20.27 7.08 -8.96
C LYS A 52 -18.90 6.38 -9.03
N HIS A 53 -17.94 7.03 -9.69
CA HIS A 53 -16.58 6.53 -9.85
C HIS A 53 -15.86 6.21 -8.51
N ASP A 54 -16.29 6.84 -7.42
CA ASP A 54 -15.71 6.66 -6.08
C ASP A 54 -16.36 5.52 -5.25
N VAL A 55 -17.32 4.78 -5.82
CA VAL A 55 -18.06 3.74 -5.08
C VAL A 55 -17.16 2.62 -4.58
N GLU A 56 -16.21 2.16 -5.39
CA GLU A 56 -15.24 1.14 -5.00
C GLU A 56 -14.45 1.59 -3.77
N GLU A 57 -13.90 2.80 -3.79
CA GLU A 57 -13.13 3.34 -2.69
C GLU A 57 -13.97 3.54 -1.43
N LYS A 58 -15.21 3.99 -1.57
CA LYS A 58 -16.12 4.11 -0.43
C LYS A 58 -16.41 2.78 0.25
N ILE A 59 -16.64 1.72 -0.55
CA ILE A 59 -16.88 0.38 0.00
C ILE A 59 -15.63 -0.13 0.70
N ILE A 60 -14.47 -0.02 0.07
CA ILE A 60 -13.20 -0.46 0.64
C ILE A 60 -12.92 0.31 1.94
N ASN A 61 -13.05 1.63 1.96
CA ASN A 61 -12.85 2.44 3.17
C ASN A 61 -13.85 2.09 4.27
N SER A 62 -15.10 1.78 3.93
CA SER A 62 -16.09 1.32 4.89
C SER A 62 -15.70 -0.03 5.50
N ILE A 63 -15.20 -0.96 4.68
CA ILE A 63 -14.70 -2.25 5.16
C ILE A 63 -13.56 -2.04 6.16
N TYR A 64 -12.59 -1.17 5.83
CA TYR A 64 -11.50 -0.85 6.75
C TYR A 64 -11.98 -0.23 8.05
N GLY A 65 -12.99 0.63 8.00
CA GLY A 65 -13.61 1.21 9.19
C GLY A 65 -14.34 0.19 10.07
N LEU A 66 -14.71 -0.97 9.52
CA LEU A 66 -15.40 -2.05 10.22
C LEU A 66 -14.46 -3.19 10.68
N LEU A 67 -13.20 -3.17 10.27
CA LEU A 67 -12.24 -4.18 10.68
C LEU A 67 -12.01 -4.11 12.21
N PRO A 68 -11.92 -5.27 12.89
CA PRO A 68 -11.49 -5.30 14.27
C PRO A 68 -10.13 -4.64 14.45
N ASP A 69 -9.85 -4.07 15.62
CA ASP A 69 -8.57 -3.42 15.92
C ASP A 69 -7.37 -4.34 15.69
N SER A 70 -7.54 -5.65 15.91
CA SER A 70 -6.52 -6.68 15.60
C SER A 70 -6.19 -6.85 14.11
N LEU A 71 -7.05 -6.37 13.23
CA LEU A 71 -6.83 -6.30 11.78
C LEU A 71 -6.57 -4.87 11.31
N ASN A 72 -6.71 -3.89 12.21
CA ASN A 72 -6.40 -2.49 11.95
C ASN A 72 -4.91 -2.20 12.08
N LYS A 73 -4.54 -1.04 11.56
CA LYS A 73 -3.17 -0.52 11.47
C LYS A 73 -2.35 -0.76 12.75
N GLY A 74 -1.27 -1.51 12.64
CA GLY A 74 -0.25 -1.66 13.68
C GLY A 74 -0.17 -3.02 14.38
N GLU A 75 -1.21 -3.87 14.31
CA GLU A 75 -1.17 -5.24 14.86
C GLU A 75 -1.21 -6.34 13.79
N ILE A 76 -1.26 -5.95 12.52
CA ILE A 76 -1.17 -6.90 11.41
C ILE A 76 0.27 -7.40 11.35
N ASN A 77 0.47 -8.61 11.82
CA ASN A 77 1.73 -9.29 11.60
C ASN A 77 1.75 -9.78 10.15
N LEU A 78 2.34 -9.00 9.29
CA LEU A 78 2.42 -9.31 7.87
C LEU A 78 3.30 -10.55 7.72
N GLY A 79 2.71 -11.64 7.24
CA GLY A 79 3.44 -12.85 6.83
C GLY A 79 3.83 -12.78 5.36
N ALA A 80 4.62 -13.76 4.94
CA ALA A 80 4.96 -13.93 3.54
C ALA A 80 3.75 -14.43 2.72
N GLY A 81 3.64 -13.99 1.49
CA GLY A 81 2.76 -14.57 0.48
C GLY A 81 3.22 -15.99 0.08
N SER A 82 2.44 -16.66 -0.76
CA SER A 82 2.75 -18.03 -1.23
C SER A 82 4.09 -18.15 -1.96
N ASP A 83 4.63 -17.06 -2.47
CA ASP A 83 5.95 -16.96 -3.12
C ASP A 83 7.07 -16.53 -2.15
N GLY A 84 6.77 -16.41 -0.88
CA GLY A 84 7.68 -15.93 0.15
C GLY A 84 7.87 -14.42 0.21
N THR A 85 7.22 -13.65 -0.68
CA THR A 85 7.30 -12.18 -0.70
C THR A 85 6.53 -11.57 0.46
N ILE A 86 7.17 -10.66 1.20
CA ILE A 86 6.53 -9.88 2.27
C ILE A 86 6.21 -8.49 1.72
N SER A 87 4.93 -8.12 1.73
CA SER A 87 4.43 -6.87 1.19
C SER A 87 4.10 -5.87 2.30
N LEU A 88 4.91 -4.83 2.44
CA LEU A 88 4.74 -3.73 3.40
C LEU A 88 3.99 -2.59 2.69
N SER A 89 2.68 -2.72 2.55
CA SER A 89 1.88 -1.67 1.90
C SER A 89 1.65 -0.47 2.82
N ALA A 90 1.43 0.70 2.24
CA ALA A 90 1.06 1.91 2.97
C ALA A 90 -0.21 1.71 3.81
N LEU A 91 -1.14 0.91 3.30
CA LEU A 91 -2.42 0.64 3.96
C LEU A 91 -2.27 0.05 5.36
N VAL A 92 -1.32 -0.89 5.53
CA VAL A 92 -1.09 -1.58 6.80
C VAL A 92 0.07 -0.98 7.59
N GLY A 93 0.73 0.02 7.02
CA GLY A 93 1.74 0.80 7.71
C GLY A 93 1.12 1.80 8.68
N THR A 94 1.89 2.21 9.65
CA THR A 94 1.55 3.30 10.57
C THR A 94 2.37 4.53 10.25
N GLY A 95 1.72 5.59 9.77
CA GLY A 95 2.34 6.90 9.60
C GLY A 95 2.57 7.56 10.96
N ILE A 96 3.77 8.03 11.22
CA ILE A 96 4.17 8.70 12.47
C ILE A 96 4.89 9.99 12.10
N GLY A 97 4.42 11.09 12.65
CA GLY A 97 4.95 12.43 12.45
C GLY A 97 3.86 13.46 12.24
N PRO A 98 4.21 14.75 12.19
CA PRO A 98 3.24 15.85 12.19
C PRO A 98 2.52 16.07 10.86
N ASN A 99 3.13 15.67 9.73
CA ASN A 99 2.63 16.04 8.40
C ASN A 99 2.21 14.84 7.56
N ILE A 100 2.78 13.67 7.81
CA ILE A 100 2.51 12.47 7.01
C ILE A 100 1.02 12.09 7.06
N ALA A 101 0.43 11.84 5.91
CA ALA A 101 -0.96 11.42 5.77
C ALA A 101 -1.09 10.23 4.82
N TYR A 102 -1.98 9.31 5.17
CA TYR A 102 -2.41 8.26 4.26
C TYR A 102 -3.46 8.83 3.29
N MET A 103 -3.24 8.64 2.02
CA MET A 103 -4.12 9.08 0.93
C MET A 103 -4.83 7.86 0.33
N PRO A 104 -6.11 7.63 0.68
CA PRO A 104 -6.84 6.42 0.24
C PRO A 104 -6.96 6.31 -1.28
N GLU A 105 -7.13 7.43 -1.98
CA GLU A 105 -7.26 7.50 -3.43
C GLU A 105 -6.01 7.00 -4.17
N TRP A 106 -4.83 7.19 -3.57
CA TRP A 106 -3.55 6.75 -4.10
C TRP A 106 -3.03 5.46 -3.44
N GLN A 107 -3.65 5.04 -2.32
CA GLN A 107 -3.19 3.95 -1.46
C GLN A 107 -1.72 4.15 -1.04
N ALA A 108 -1.38 5.38 -0.70
CA ALA A 108 -0.01 5.79 -0.42
C ALA A 108 0.06 6.72 0.79
N TYR A 109 1.20 6.73 1.46
CA TYR A 109 1.57 7.80 2.38
C TYR A 109 2.27 8.91 1.62
N GLY A 110 1.78 10.15 1.78
CA GLY A 110 2.44 11.35 1.27
C GLY A 110 2.77 12.35 2.38
N TRP A 111 3.19 13.55 1.96
CA TRP A 111 3.48 14.69 2.85
C TRP A 111 4.62 14.46 3.83
N PHE A 112 5.56 13.57 3.50
CA PHE A 112 6.73 13.32 4.33
C PHE A 112 7.60 14.57 4.49
N THR A 113 7.93 14.88 5.75
CA THR A 113 8.98 15.81 6.13
C THR A 113 10.15 15.07 6.81
N SER A 114 11.12 15.79 7.34
CA SER A 114 12.27 15.18 8.05
C SER A 114 11.90 14.46 9.34
N GLU A 115 10.72 14.76 9.92
CA GLU A 115 10.26 14.18 11.18
C GLU A 115 9.31 13.00 10.97
N ASP A 116 8.87 12.79 9.72
CA ASP A 116 7.85 11.81 9.39
C ASP A 116 8.47 10.46 8.99
N ARG A 117 7.74 9.39 9.30
CA ARG A 117 8.10 8.03 8.93
C ARG A 117 6.89 7.13 8.83
N VAL A 118 7.04 6.00 8.16
CA VAL A 118 6.08 4.88 8.19
C VAL A 118 6.74 3.69 8.86
N GLU A 119 6.01 3.02 9.73
CA GLU A 119 6.44 1.83 10.45
C GLU A 119 5.55 0.63 10.14
N TRP A 120 6.16 -0.56 10.07
CA TRP A 120 5.47 -1.85 9.94
C TRP A 120 6.01 -2.85 10.95
N LYS A 121 5.15 -3.76 11.40
CA LYS A 121 5.51 -4.98 12.09
C LYS A 121 5.21 -6.17 11.18
N PHE A 122 6.12 -7.09 11.04
CA PHE A 122 5.96 -8.25 10.18
C PHE A 122 6.77 -9.45 10.69
N THR A 123 6.46 -10.64 10.17
CA THR A 123 7.20 -11.86 10.49
C THR A 123 7.95 -12.35 9.25
N VAL A 124 9.21 -12.66 9.43
CA VAL A 124 10.04 -13.40 8.48
C VAL A 124 9.97 -14.87 8.85
N GLU A 125 9.44 -15.71 7.96
CA GLU A 125 9.31 -17.15 8.19
C GLU A 125 10.62 -17.89 7.94
N LYS A 126 11.45 -17.39 7.03
CA LYS A 126 12.71 -18.00 6.64
C LYS A 126 13.81 -16.95 6.60
N ALA A 127 14.82 -17.11 7.45
CA ALA A 127 16.01 -16.27 7.40
C ALA A 127 16.69 -16.37 6.02
N GLY A 128 17.24 -15.27 5.54
CA GLY A 128 17.91 -15.25 4.23
C GLY A 128 18.10 -13.85 3.65
N LYS A 129 18.52 -13.82 2.40
CA LYS A 129 18.63 -12.57 1.64
C LYS A 129 17.29 -12.23 0.97
N TYR A 130 16.95 -10.97 0.99
CA TYR A 130 15.76 -10.42 0.38
C TYR A 130 16.13 -9.22 -0.49
N ALA A 131 15.67 -9.23 -1.75
CA ALA A 131 15.67 -8.05 -2.58
C ALA A 131 14.58 -7.09 -2.06
N VAL A 132 14.89 -5.80 -2.04
CA VAL A 132 13.98 -4.76 -1.58
C VAL A 132 13.51 -3.96 -2.76
N GLU A 133 12.22 -4.01 -3.06
CA GLU A 133 11.57 -3.16 -4.06
C GLU A 133 10.76 -2.06 -3.38
N LEU A 134 10.83 -0.86 -3.93
CA LEU A 134 10.05 0.30 -3.52
C LEU A 134 9.08 0.68 -4.63
N GLU A 135 7.81 0.89 -4.28
CA GLU A 135 6.77 1.44 -5.14
C GLU A 135 6.42 2.85 -4.67
N TRP A 136 6.68 3.84 -5.55
CA TRP A 136 6.48 5.25 -5.21
C TRP A 136 6.09 6.10 -6.41
N SER A 137 5.56 7.29 -6.12
CA SER A 137 5.46 8.39 -7.07
C SER A 137 6.11 9.66 -6.53
N VAL A 138 6.57 10.53 -7.43
CA VAL A 138 7.13 11.85 -7.13
C VAL A 138 7.18 12.69 -8.40
N SER A 139 6.94 13.99 -8.29
CA SER A 139 7.19 14.88 -9.42
C SER A 139 8.69 14.95 -9.75
N ASP A 140 9.02 15.08 -11.03
CA ASP A 140 10.42 15.14 -11.47
C ASP A 140 11.23 16.30 -10.85
N LYS A 141 10.54 17.37 -10.42
CA LYS A 141 11.16 18.53 -9.77
C LYS A 141 11.62 18.24 -8.35
N GLU A 142 10.88 17.36 -7.65
CA GLU A 142 11.11 17.03 -6.24
C GLU A 142 11.92 15.77 -6.06
N ALA A 143 12.10 14.98 -7.11
CA ALA A 143 13.00 13.83 -7.09
C ALA A 143 14.43 14.23 -6.67
N GLY A 144 15.15 13.28 -6.07
CA GLY A 144 16.53 13.48 -5.62
C GLY A 144 16.69 13.57 -4.10
N ASN A 145 15.62 13.55 -3.33
CA ASN A 145 15.65 13.43 -1.87
C ASN A 145 16.23 12.07 -1.46
N ARG A 146 16.87 12.02 -0.29
CA ARG A 146 17.41 10.76 0.25
C ARG A 146 16.39 10.07 1.14
N PHE A 147 16.37 8.74 1.10
CA PHE A 147 15.57 7.91 1.99
C PHE A 147 16.42 6.89 2.72
N ILE A 148 15.87 6.38 3.82
CA ILE A 148 16.37 5.23 4.56
C ILE A 148 15.19 4.27 4.74
N PHE A 149 15.40 3.00 4.38
CA PHE A 149 14.56 1.90 4.78
C PHE A 149 15.36 1.03 5.75
N ASP A 150 14.89 0.91 6.96
CA ASP A 150 15.53 0.19 8.07
C ASP A 150 14.68 -1.00 8.48
N VAL A 151 15.32 -2.15 8.68
CA VAL A 151 14.70 -3.31 9.31
C VAL A 151 15.59 -3.76 10.48
N ASN A 152 15.18 -3.45 11.71
CA ASN A 152 15.91 -3.78 12.93
C ASN A 152 17.39 -3.39 12.89
N GLY A 153 17.72 -2.21 12.37
CA GLY A 153 19.08 -1.67 12.26
C GLY A 153 19.84 -2.08 11.00
N LYS A 154 19.25 -2.88 10.12
CA LYS A 154 19.81 -3.19 8.80
C LYS A 154 19.18 -2.23 7.78
N GLU A 155 19.98 -1.38 7.15
CA GLU A 155 19.50 -0.26 6.36
C GLU A 155 19.77 -0.40 4.87
N VAL A 156 18.77 -0.06 4.05
CA VAL A 156 18.93 0.29 2.64
C VAL A 156 18.78 1.81 2.51
N LYS A 157 19.79 2.45 1.95
CA LYS A 157 19.82 3.90 1.72
C LYS A 157 19.80 4.18 0.23
N GLY A 158 19.05 5.20 -0.17
CA GLY A 158 18.99 5.54 -1.58
C GLY A 158 18.56 6.98 -1.83
N VAL A 159 18.38 7.26 -3.11
CA VAL A 159 17.89 8.52 -3.63
C VAL A 159 16.58 8.25 -4.37
N VAL A 160 15.56 9.04 -4.08
CA VAL A 160 14.27 8.97 -4.74
C VAL A 160 14.45 9.34 -6.22
N GLY A 161 14.25 8.35 -7.09
CA GLY A 161 14.31 8.56 -8.54
C GLY A 161 13.03 9.22 -9.06
N LYS A 162 13.13 9.78 -10.26
CA LYS A 162 11.99 10.35 -10.99
C LYS A 162 10.96 9.28 -11.31
N SER A 163 9.67 9.60 -11.16
CA SER A 163 8.55 8.79 -11.65
C SER A 163 7.73 9.48 -12.73
N GLY A 164 8.02 10.76 -13.01
CA GLY A 164 7.30 11.58 -13.98
C GLY A 164 6.33 12.56 -13.31
N SER A 165 5.41 12.06 -12.51
CA SER A 165 4.40 12.87 -11.80
C SER A 165 4.00 12.21 -10.48
N TRP A 166 3.26 12.94 -9.64
CA TRP A 166 2.65 12.41 -8.42
C TRP A 166 1.61 11.30 -8.68
N GLU A 167 1.09 11.22 -9.89
CA GLU A 167 0.06 10.23 -10.29
C GLU A 167 0.70 8.94 -10.87
N THR A 168 1.99 9.00 -11.21
CA THR A 168 2.70 7.89 -11.87
C THR A 168 3.52 7.10 -10.84
N PHE A 169 3.03 5.96 -10.43
CA PHE A 169 3.76 5.06 -9.55
C PHE A 169 4.68 4.14 -10.35
N ILE A 170 5.91 4.02 -9.86
CA ILE A 170 6.91 3.12 -10.41
C ILE A 170 7.43 2.16 -9.33
N VAL A 171 7.89 0.99 -9.75
CA VAL A 171 8.53 -0.01 -8.89
C VAL A 171 9.98 -0.16 -9.30
N LYS A 172 10.89 -0.10 -8.33
CA LYS A 172 12.31 -0.37 -8.56
C LYS A 172 12.94 -1.10 -7.38
N MET A 173 13.87 -1.97 -7.69
CA MET A 173 14.78 -2.53 -6.69
C MET A 173 15.68 -1.42 -6.15
N ILE A 174 15.73 -1.31 -4.83
CA ILE A 174 16.50 -0.28 -4.11
C ILE A 174 17.68 -0.85 -3.31
N GLY A 175 17.77 -2.17 -3.18
CA GLY A 175 18.86 -2.85 -2.47
C GLY A 175 18.49 -4.26 -2.04
N GLU A 176 19.29 -4.78 -1.12
CA GLU A 176 19.11 -6.11 -0.52
C GLU A 176 19.30 -6.02 0.99
N LEU A 177 18.61 -6.90 1.73
CA LEU A 177 18.78 -7.08 3.18
C LEU A 177 18.91 -8.55 3.50
N THR A 178 19.76 -8.88 4.48
CA THR A 178 19.76 -10.21 5.11
C THR A 178 18.91 -10.14 6.36
N LEU A 179 17.82 -10.89 6.39
CA LEU A 179 16.86 -10.89 7.50
C LEU A 179 16.95 -12.20 8.27
N GLU A 180 16.80 -12.12 9.59
CA GLU A 180 16.61 -13.25 10.45
C GLU A 180 15.14 -13.65 10.48
N ASP A 181 14.83 -14.89 10.84
CA ASP A 181 13.45 -15.34 11.07
C ASP A 181 12.86 -14.70 12.34
N GLY A 182 11.56 -14.70 12.41
CA GLY A 182 10.80 -14.13 13.53
C GLY A 182 10.28 -12.72 13.29
N SER A 183 9.87 -12.07 14.37
CA SER A 183 9.23 -10.75 14.34
C SER A 183 10.23 -9.64 14.00
N GLN A 184 9.88 -8.82 13.04
CA GLN A 184 10.68 -7.71 12.55
C GLN A 184 9.89 -6.39 12.63
N LYS A 185 10.63 -5.28 12.74
CA LYS A 185 10.10 -3.93 12.60
C LYS A 185 10.80 -3.24 11.43
N ALA A 186 10.02 -2.72 10.49
CA ALA A 186 10.54 -1.88 9.41
C ALA A 186 10.16 -0.42 9.62
N VAL A 187 11.04 0.47 9.17
CA VAL A 187 10.86 1.93 9.20
C VAL A 187 11.31 2.51 7.86
N PHE A 188 10.44 3.30 7.24
CA PHE A 188 10.80 4.12 6.07
C PHE A 188 10.75 5.59 6.45
N LYS A 189 11.82 6.33 6.15
CA LYS A 189 11.97 7.74 6.50
C LYS A 189 12.90 8.47 5.56
N THR A 190 12.94 9.81 5.68
CA THR A 190 13.98 10.60 4.99
C THR A 190 15.39 10.22 5.47
N GLY A 191 16.34 10.24 4.55
CA GLY A 191 17.76 10.04 4.81
C GLY A 191 18.55 11.34 4.98
N SER A 192 17.90 12.49 4.99
CA SER A 192 18.55 13.81 5.07
C SER A 192 18.24 14.49 6.40
N ASN A 193 19.29 14.90 7.11
CA ASN A 193 19.17 15.77 8.27
C ASN A 193 19.09 17.27 7.91
N SER A 194 19.32 17.61 6.64
CA SER A 194 19.39 19.00 6.15
C SER A 194 18.12 19.49 5.47
N GLY A 195 17.00 18.80 5.71
CA GLY A 195 15.73 19.06 5.05
C GLY A 195 15.57 18.30 3.72
N ILE A 196 14.33 18.20 3.29
CA ILE A 196 13.93 17.65 1.99
C ILE A 196 13.44 18.82 1.12
N LYS A 197 13.51 18.67 -0.19
CA LYS A 197 12.70 19.50 -1.08
C LYS A 197 11.24 19.25 -0.71
N GLU A 198 10.36 20.11 -0.91
CA GLU A 198 8.94 20.14 -0.49
C GLU A 198 8.33 18.82 0.06
N ALA A 199 8.52 17.69 -0.62
CA ALA A 199 8.08 16.36 -0.16
C ALA A 199 9.10 15.27 -0.53
N LEU A 200 9.12 14.15 0.23
CA LEU A 200 10.03 13.04 -0.05
C LEU A 200 9.55 12.24 -1.28
N LEU A 201 8.38 11.70 -1.21
CA LEU A 201 7.68 10.87 -2.22
C LEU A 201 6.28 10.50 -1.71
N ASP A 202 5.46 9.94 -2.56
CA ASP A 202 4.27 9.18 -2.15
C ASP A 202 4.64 7.69 -2.12
N LEU A 203 4.61 7.12 -0.93
CA LEU A 203 4.99 5.73 -0.66
C LEU A 203 3.77 4.82 -0.74
N ARG A 204 3.75 3.88 -1.70
CA ARG A 204 2.67 2.91 -1.81
C ARG A 204 3.01 1.57 -1.17
N ARG A 205 4.19 1.04 -1.42
CA ARG A 205 4.58 -0.29 -0.93
C ARG A 205 6.09 -0.49 -0.93
N ILE A 206 6.56 -1.32 -0.01
CA ILE A 206 7.88 -1.93 -0.05
C ILE A 206 7.68 -3.44 -0.08
N SER A 207 8.31 -4.12 -1.03
CA SER A 207 8.28 -5.59 -1.14
C SER A 207 9.63 -6.16 -0.78
N LEU A 208 9.63 -7.16 0.10
CA LEU A 208 10.80 -7.96 0.46
C LEU A 208 10.66 -9.31 -0.25
N ILE A 209 11.46 -9.53 -1.28
CA ILE A 209 11.39 -10.69 -2.17
C ILE A 209 12.54 -11.62 -1.83
N PRO A 210 12.29 -12.88 -1.42
CA PRO A 210 13.36 -13.80 -1.08
C PRO A 210 14.24 -14.08 -2.29
N ILE A 211 15.56 -14.00 -2.09
CA ILE A 211 16.55 -14.41 -3.10
C ILE A 211 16.83 -15.89 -2.84
N VAL A 212 16.42 -16.72 -3.79
CA VAL A 212 16.71 -18.16 -3.77
C VAL A 212 18.04 -18.37 -4.47
N ASP A 213 19.02 -18.91 -3.72
CA ASP A 213 20.32 -19.31 -4.28
C ASP A 213 20.19 -20.56 -5.15
#